data_3a574ff4ac3f702240fcf61081abd00f
#
_entry.id   3a574ff4ac3f702240fcf61081abd00f
#
_cell.length_a   1.000
_cell.length_b   1.000
_cell.length_c   1.000
_cell.angle_alpha   90.00
_cell.angle_beta   90.00
_cell.angle_gamma   90.00
#
_symmetry.space_group_name_H-M   'P 1'
#
loop_
_entity.id
_entity.type
_entity.pdbx_description
1 polymer ?
#
loop_
_entity_poly.entity_id
_entity_poly.type
_entity_poly.pdbx_seq_one_letter_code
_entity_poly.pdbx_strand_id
1 'polypeptide(L)'
;MLKHSESCIISLFSKQTNAIILTSTQLTWQTLQPDSAQYQSVFSRIADEETDALATVQPRLLNALAHLHHQSQGFPLLLVRSQENRDYLSLIASAAQRVMGTASSLAGGDYHILADNVTLQPPTDSQRPFTSQGGVHFADWIEQEQLFGCVRVHKDRIQLEPGLIHRANGGTLVLSLRALLAQPLLWLRLKRSIEQGYLEWLSQDERRPLPVSVPPLPLKLNLVLCGERDTLADFQELDAEAHEMAIYTEFEENLQIVDEDDVLAWCRWTVDLAAQADIAAPDEDFWPELIKEGVRYSGDQETYPLCPRWLLRQLRETALMGETLNAEALRDALEARLWRENYLNERMRDEILLRQILVETEGEVVGQINGLSVVEYPGHPRAWGDPCRITCVVHPGDGEFTDVERKAELGGNIHAKGIMIMQAYLIAELELDQQLPFSASLVFEQSYSEVDGDSASLAELCALISALADTPLNQQIAVTGSVDQFGNVQPVGGLNEKIEGFFDICHQRELTGQQGVIIPACNVRHLSLNQQVVSAVEAGRFHIWAIDTADEALPLLTGKVWNTEDGEGECLLRTIQERISQMNQPEPTPRAWPLRWLNWFNHR
;
A
#
# COMPACT_ATOMS: atom_id res chain seq x y z
N MET A 1 -40.52 14.71 -45.46
CA MET A 1 -41.00 14.48 -44.06
C MET A 1 -40.46 13.19 -43.42
N LEU A 2 -40.08 12.17 -44.18
CA LEU A 2 -39.59 10.87 -43.60
C LEU A 2 -38.13 10.90 -43.14
N LYS A 3 -37.26 11.71 -43.76
CA LYS A 3 -35.84 11.82 -43.34
C LYS A 3 -35.57 12.54 -42.01
N HIS A 4 -36.53 13.37 -41.55
CA HIS A 4 -36.41 14.07 -40.25
C HIS A 4 -36.85 13.21 -39.07
N SER A 5 -37.66 12.16 -39.28
CA SER A 5 -38.11 11.28 -38.23
C SER A 5 -37.07 10.23 -37.85
N GLU A 6 -36.29 9.70 -38.82
CA GLU A 6 -35.23 8.72 -38.57
C GLU A 6 -34.04 9.31 -37.79
N SER A 7 -33.62 10.53 -38.17
CA SER A 7 -32.55 11.23 -37.47
C SER A 7 -32.93 11.57 -36.00
N CYS A 8 -34.21 11.82 -35.74
CA CYS A 8 -34.71 12.09 -34.37
C CYS A 8 -34.81 10.85 -33.51
N ILE A 9 -35.16 9.68 -34.11
CA ILE A 9 -35.27 8.39 -33.44
C ILE A 9 -33.88 7.86 -33.10
N ILE A 10 -32.92 7.93 -34.00
CA ILE A 10 -31.51 7.52 -33.78
C ILE A 10 -30.88 8.41 -32.69
N SER A 11 -31.12 9.74 -32.71
CA SER A 11 -30.67 10.64 -31.64
C SER A 11 -31.30 10.38 -30.29
N LEU A 12 -32.55 9.87 -30.25
CA LEU A 12 -33.24 9.49 -29.02
C LEU A 12 -32.74 8.15 -28.47
N PHE A 13 -32.44 7.17 -29.32
CA PHE A 13 -31.86 5.88 -28.91
C PHE A 13 -30.43 6.07 -28.43
N SER A 14 -29.59 6.82 -29.14
CA SER A 14 -28.22 7.15 -28.69
C SER A 14 -28.21 7.90 -27.35
N LYS A 15 -29.11 8.87 -27.16
CA LYS A 15 -29.26 9.57 -25.88
C LYS A 15 -29.76 8.64 -24.76
N GLN A 16 -30.59 7.66 -25.08
CA GLN A 16 -31.14 6.73 -24.11
C GLN A 16 -30.10 5.66 -23.71
N THR A 17 -29.30 5.19 -24.64
CA THR A 17 -28.18 4.26 -24.38
C THR A 17 -27.07 4.97 -23.56
N ASN A 18 -26.69 6.17 -23.94
CA ASN A 18 -25.74 6.99 -23.18
C ASN A 18 -26.26 7.30 -21.77
N ALA A 19 -27.57 7.59 -21.61
CA ALA A 19 -28.18 7.82 -20.30
C ALA A 19 -28.17 6.55 -19.42
N ILE A 20 -28.33 5.37 -20.01
CA ILE A 20 -28.28 4.09 -19.30
C ILE A 20 -26.84 3.77 -18.86
N ILE A 21 -25.85 3.95 -19.72
CA ILE A 21 -24.42 3.77 -19.37
C ILE A 21 -24.03 4.78 -18.28
N LEU A 22 -24.39 6.04 -18.42
CA LEU A 22 -24.12 7.09 -17.43
C LEU A 22 -24.70 6.79 -16.05
N THR A 23 -25.83 6.09 -15.97
CA THR A 23 -26.48 5.75 -14.69
C THR A 23 -25.98 4.43 -14.10
N SER A 24 -25.50 3.49 -14.93
CA SER A 24 -25.04 2.18 -14.46
C SER A 24 -23.62 2.20 -13.88
N THR A 25 -22.76 3.10 -14.36
CA THR A 25 -21.35 3.21 -13.93
C THR A 25 -21.13 4.23 -12.83
N GLN A 26 -22.11 5.12 -12.57
CA GLN A 26 -21.98 6.15 -11.55
C GLN A 26 -22.16 5.58 -10.14
N LEU A 27 -21.15 5.79 -9.29
CA LEU A 27 -21.20 5.36 -7.89
C LEU A 27 -22.12 6.24 -7.04
N THR A 28 -22.74 5.60 -6.04
CA THR A 28 -23.47 6.31 -5.00
C THR A 28 -22.52 6.67 -3.85
N TRP A 29 -22.87 7.69 -3.07
CA TRP A 29 -22.02 8.14 -1.96
C TRP A 29 -21.79 7.06 -0.89
N GLN A 30 -22.71 6.09 -0.73
CA GLN A 30 -22.60 4.99 0.21
C GLN A 30 -21.44 4.04 -0.09
N THR A 31 -21.04 3.91 -1.36
CA THR A 31 -19.94 3.02 -1.76
C THR A 31 -18.56 3.64 -1.62
N LEU A 32 -18.47 4.94 -1.29
CA LEU A 32 -17.23 5.70 -1.22
C LEU A 32 -16.48 5.56 0.10
N GLN A 33 -17.10 4.93 1.09
CA GLN A 33 -16.54 4.63 2.40
C GLN A 33 -17.00 3.23 2.83
N PRO A 34 -16.27 2.58 3.76
CA PRO A 34 -16.70 1.30 4.31
C PRO A 34 -18.05 1.45 5.05
N ASP A 35 -18.95 0.50 4.83
CA ASP A 35 -20.23 0.46 5.55
C ASP A 35 -20.06 -0.07 6.98
N SER A 36 -19.69 0.82 7.89
CA SER A 36 -19.52 0.51 9.31
C SER A 36 -20.84 0.45 10.08
N ALA A 37 -21.96 0.92 9.50
CA ALA A 37 -23.27 0.93 10.17
C ALA A 37 -23.79 -0.49 10.46
N GLN A 38 -23.45 -1.47 9.62
CA GLN A 38 -23.79 -2.88 9.80
C GLN A 38 -23.18 -3.48 11.09
N TYR A 39 -22.10 -2.90 11.63
CA TYR A 39 -21.39 -3.41 12.80
C TYR A 39 -21.78 -2.72 14.13
N GLN A 40 -22.84 -1.91 14.16
CA GLN A 40 -23.25 -1.20 15.38
C GLN A 40 -23.53 -2.15 16.55
N SER A 41 -24.09 -3.34 16.27
CA SER A 41 -24.31 -4.40 17.26
C SER A 41 -23.01 -4.96 17.85
N VAL A 42 -21.93 -4.95 17.10
CA VAL A 42 -20.61 -5.40 17.53
C VAL A 42 -19.99 -4.39 18.50
N PHE A 43 -20.08 -3.10 18.17
CA PHE A 43 -19.44 -2.04 18.97
C PHE A 43 -19.98 -1.97 20.39
N SER A 44 -21.29 -2.22 20.59
CA SER A 44 -21.91 -2.25 21.92
C SER A 44 -21.49 -3.47 22.76
N ARG A 45 -20.97 -4.55 22.14
CA ARG A 45 -20.57 -5.80 22.81
C ARG A 45 -19.09 -5.84 23.19
N ILE A 46 -18.27 -4.93 22.70
CA ILE A 46 -16.81 -4.95 22.89
C ILE A 46 -16.42 -5.00 24.37
N ALA A 47 -17.14 -4.30 25.26
CA ALA A 47 -16.86 -4.26 26.68
C ALA A 47 -17.25 -5.54 27.43
N ASP A 48 -18.24 -6.28 26.95
CA ASP A 48 -18.88 -7.38 27.67
C ASP A 48 -18.31 -8.77 27.36
N GLU A 49 -17.62 -8.93 26.22
CA GLU A 49 -17.12 -10.23 25.77
C GLU A 49 -15.61 -10.38 26.02
N GLU A 50 -15.23 -11.36 26.83
CA GLU A 50 -13.82 -11.81 26.98
C GLU A 50 -13.46 -12.73 25.81
N THR A 51 -13.16 -12.17 24.63
CA THR A 51 -12.61 -12.93 23.50
C THR A 51 -11.08 -12.89 23.53
N ASP A 52 -10.44 -14.01 23.18
CA ASP A 52 -9.00 -14.05 22.96
C ASP A 52 -8.66 -13.43 21.58
N ALA A 53 -8.57 -12.10 21.54
CA ALA A 53 -8.29 -11.39 20.31
C ALA A 53 -6.98 -11.87 19.66
N LEU A 54 -5.93 -12.11 20.43
CA LEU A 54 -4.65 -12.56 19.90
C LEU A 54 -4.77 -13.91 19.17
N ALA A 55 -5.59 -14.84 19.67
CA ALA A 55 -5.80 -16.14 19.03
C ALA A 55 -6.48 -16.00 17.66
N THR A 56 -7.39 -15.05 17.52
CA THR A 56 -8.09 -14.79 16.26
C THR A 56 -7.21 -14.02 15.27
N VAL A 57 -6.50 -12.99 15.73
CA VAL A 57 -5.73 -12.11 14.82
C VAL A 57 -4.32 -12.60 14.50
N GLN A 58 -3.76 -13.57 15.29
CA GLN A 58 -2.40 -14.13 15.10
C GLN A 58 -2.36 -15.65 15.20
N PRO A 59 -3.23 -16.41 14.50
CA PRO A 59 -3.34 -17.86 14.67
C PRO A 59 -2.07 -18.60 14.22
N ARG A 60 -1.40 -18.15 13.16
CA ARG A 60 -0.17 -18.78 12.65
C ARG A 60 1.01 -18.57 13.59
N LEU A 61 1.13 -17.38 14.18
CA LEU A 61 2.15 -17.09 15.19
C LEU A 61 1.99 -17.99 16.41
N LEU A 62 0.77 -18.12 16.96
CA LEU A 62 0.50 -18.99 18.11
C LEU A 62 0.75 -20.46 17.79
N ASN A 63 0.38 -20.92 16.61
CA ASN A 63 0.67 -22.28 16.16
C ASN A 63 2.19 -22.55 16.08
N ALA A 64 2.96 -21.64 15.50
CA ALA A 64 4.41 -21.75 15.39
C ALA A 64 5.10 -21.75 16.77
N LEU A 65 4.65 -20.88 17.70
CA LEU A 65 5.13 -20.84 19.08
C LEU A 65 4.81 -22.13 19.84
N ALA A 66 3.61 -22.70 19.63
CA ALA A 66 3.23 -23.99 20.22
C ALA A 66 4.11 -25.13 19.66
N HIS A 67 4.38 -25.11 18.36
CA HIS A 67 5.29 -26.09 17.75
C HIS A 67 6.70 -25.98 18.34
N LEU A 68 7.25 -24.76 18.44
CA LEU A 68 8.56 -24.52 19.08
C LEU A 68 8.59 -25.04 20.52
N HIS A 69 7.53 -24.78 21.29
CA HIS A 69 7.46 -25.22 22.71
C HIS A 69 7.42 -26.73 22.85
N HIS A 70 6.75 -27.45 21.97
CA HIS A 70 6.63 -28.92 21.99
C HIS A 70 7.78 -29.63 21.29
N GLN A 71 8.66 -28.91 20.60
CA GLN A 71 9.81 -29.51 19.92
C GLN A 71 10.79 -30.11 20.93
N SER A 72 10.99 -31.42 20.87
CA SER A 72 11.87 -32.15 21.78
C SER A 72 13.23 -32.48 21.17
N GLN A 73 13.39 -32.33 19.85
CA GLN A 73 14.61 -32.64 19.11
C GLN A 73 14.92 -31.54 18.08
N GLY A 74 16.19 -31.40 17.76
CA GLY A 74 16.67 -30.39 16.81
C GLY A 74 17.03 -29.05 17.48
N PHE A 75 17.38 -28.08 16.66
CA PHE A 75 17.71 -26.73 17.13
C PHE A 75 16.43 -25.91 17.35
N PRO A 76 16.14 -25.46 18.59
CA PRO A 76 14.86 -24.86 18.95
C PRO A 76 14.81 -23.38 18.52
N LEU A 77 14.67 -23.13 17.20
CA LEU A 77 14.67 -21.83 16.58
C LEU A 77 13.35 -21.56 15.83
N LEU A 78 12.76 -20.42 16.12
CA LEU A 78 11.64 -19.85 15.37
C LEU A 78 12.08 -18.51 14.73
N LEU A 79 11.92 -18.37 13.43
CA LEU A 79 12.06 -17.13 12.70
C LEU A 79 10.70 -16.50 12.51
N VAL A 80 10.55 -15.25 12.94
CA VAL A 80 9.29 -14.49 12.81
C VAL A 80 9.56 -13.28 11.92
N ARG A 81 8.91 -13.24 10.77
CA ARG A 81 8.89 -12.02 9.97
C ARG A 81 8.03 -10.98 10.66
N SER A 82 8.64 -9.92 11.15
CA SER A 82 7.98 -8.79 11.82
C SER A 82 8.86 -7.56 11.77
N GLN A 83 8.32 -6.38 12.14
CA GLN A 83 9.17 -5.23 12.44
C GLN A 83 10.02 -5.48 13.68
N GLU A 84 11.26 -4.98 13.67
CA GLU A 84 12.26 -5.22 14.71
C GLU A 84 12.28 -4.12 15.76
N ASN A 85 11.13 -3.82 16.35
CA ASN A 85 11.01 -2.81 17.39
C ASN A 85 10.40 -3.39 18.67
N ARG A 86 10.48 -2.61 19.74
CA ARG A 86 10.07 -3.04 21.07
C ARG A 86 8.59 -3.45 21.13
N ASP A 87 7.71 -2.77 20.39
CA ASP A 87 6.26 -3.06 20.42
C ASP A 87 5.98 -4.46 19.87
N TYR A 88 6.53 -4.81 18.70
CA TYR A 88 6.37 -6.15 18.13
C TYR A 88 7.02 -7.23 18.96
N LEU A 89 8.27 -7.02 19.43
CA LEU A 89 8.96 -8.04 20.22
C LEU A 89 8.24 -8.31 21.55
N SER A 90 7.67 -7.27 22.19
CA SER A 90 6.90 -7.45 23.42
C SER A 90 5.59 -8.23 23.19
N LEU A 91 4.90 -8.00 22.07
CA LEU A 91 3.70 -8.74 21.69
C LEU A 91 4.00 -10.20 21.38
N ILE A 92 5.09 -10.47 20.64
CA ILE A 92 5.54 -11.83 20.34
C ILE A 92 5.98 -12.55 21.64
N ALA A 93 6.65 -11.85 22.55
CA ALA A 93 7.02 -12.41 23.86
C ALA A 93 5.77 -12.70 24.72
N SER A 94 4.76 -11.84 24.70
CA SER A 94 3.48 -12.07 25.37
C SER A 94 2.74 -13.27 24.78
N ALA A 95 2.72 -13.41 23.45
CA ALA A 95 2.18 -14.57 22.76
C ALA A 95 2.91 -15.87 23.16
N ALA A 96 4.24 -15.83 23.20
CA ALA A 96 5.06 -16.97 23.66
C ALA A 96 4.77 -17.35 25.12
N GLN A 97 4.62 -16.36 26.01
CA GLN A 97 4.30 -16.59 27.43
C GLN A 97 2.93 -17.26 27.61
N ARG A 98 1.94 -16.89 26.80
CA ARG A 98 0.61 -17.54 26.81
C ARG A 98 0.67 -19.00 26.39
N VAL A 99 1.43 -19.32 25.35
CA VAL A 99 1.59 -20.69 24.85
C VAL A 99 2.35 -21.57 25.83
N MET A 100 3.39 -21.02 26.45
CA MET A 100 4.26 -21.79 27.38
C MET A 100 3.61 -22.01 28.74
N GLY A 101 2.74 -21.09 29.18
CA GLY A 101 2.22 -21.14 30.55
C GLY A 101 3.31 -20.90 31.61
N THR A 102 3.09 -21.43 32.80
CA THR A 102 4.08 -21.40 33.90
C THR A 102 4.88 -22.69 33.95
N ALA A 103 6.21 -22.58 33.85
CA ALA A 103 7.08 -23.76 33.97
C ALA A 103 7.04 -24.34 35.41
N SER A 104 7.01 -25.66 35.48
CA SER A 104 6.93 -26.38 36.76
C SER A 104 8.30 -26.70 37.37
N SER A 105 9.40 -26.50 36.66
CA SER A 105 10.75 -26.85 37.08
C SER A 105 11.72 -25.68 37.00
N LEU A 106 12.64 -25.60 37.97
CA LEU A 106 13.73 -24.62 37.96
C LEU A 106 14.80 -25.06 36.94
N ALA A 107 15.36 -24.08 36.20
CA ALA A 107 16.48 -24.26 35.30
C ALA A 107 17.69 -23.42 35.74
N GLY A 108 18.89 -23.81 35.29
CA GLY A 108 20.14 -23.15 35.65
C GLY A 108 20.82 -23.75 36.87
N GLY A 109 21.27 -22.94 37.81
CA GLY A 109 21.93 -23.39 39.02
C GLY A 109 22.39 -22.27 39.94
N ASP A 110 22.87 -22.63 41.14
CA ASP A 110 23.34 -21.69 42.14
C ASP A 110 24.87 -21.67 42.19
N TYR A 111 25.50 -20.54 41.87
CA TYR A 111 26.95 -20.35 42.00
C TYR A 111 27.33 -19.98 43.42
N HIS A 112 28.29 -20.74 43.99
CA HIS A 112 28.90 -20.47 45.27
C HIS A 112 30.36 -20.09 45.08
N ILE A 113 30.73 -18.90 45.59
CA ILE A 113 32.07 -18.31 45.45
C ILE A 113 32.75 -18.35 46.82
N LEU A 114 33.83 -19.11 46.93
CA LEU A 114 34.66 -19.20 48.12
C LEU A 114 36.10 -18.86 47.77
N ALA A 115 36.52 -17.64 48.09
CA ALA A 115 37.78 -17.05 47.63
C ALA A 115 37.91 -17.11 46.10
N ASP A 116 38.87 -17.83 45.55
CA ASP A 116 39.11 -18.01 44.11
C ASP A 116 38.47 -19.29 43.53
N ASN A 117 37.64 -19.97 44.30
CA ASN A 117 36.96 -21.17 43.84
C ASN A 117 35.47 -20.91 43.62
N VAL A 118 34.97 -21.16 42.41
CA VAL A 118 33.58 -21.07 42.03
C VAL A 118 33.02 -22.47 41.81
N THR A 119 31.95 -22.81 42.49
CA THR A 119 31.25 -24.11 42.33
C THR A 119 29.81 -23.86 41.92
N LEU A 120 29.25 -24.76 41.11
CA LEU A 120 27.86 -24.75 40.69
C LEU A 120 27.09 -25.86 41.39
N GLN A 121 25.94 -25.52 41.99
CA GLN A 121 25.01 -26.48 42.60
C GLN A 121 23.68 -26.49 41.85
N PRO A 122 22.86 -27.54 41.96
CA PRO A 122 21.52 -27.56 41.41
C PRO A 122 20.68 -26.34 41.86
N PRO A 123 19.74 -25.85 41.04
CA PRO A 123 18.92 -24.72 41.38
C PRO A 123 17.99 -25.00 42.56
N THR A 124 17.94 -24.11 43.54
CA THR A 124 17.15 -24.28 44.76
C THR A 124 16.03 -23.25 44.92
N ASP A 125 16.22 -22.02 44.39
CA ASP A 125 15.31 -20.92 44.57
C ASP A 125 15.34 -20.00 43.31
N SER A 126 14.16 -19.68 42.77
CA SER A 126 14.00 -18.82 41.63
C SER A 126 14.46 -17.36 41.83
N GLN A 127 14.65 -16.93 43.06
CA GLN A 127 15.19 -15.62 43.40
C GLN A 127 16.71 -15.52 43.23
N ARG A 128 17.37 -16.67 43.00
CA ARG A 128 18.83 -16.70 42.74
C ARG A 128 19.17 -16.14 41.35
N PRO A 129 20.29 -15.40 41.20
CA PRO A 129 20.62 -14.71 39.94
C PRO A 129 20.76 -15.60 38.71
N PHE A 130 21.11 -16.86 38.86
CA PHE A 130 21.37 -17.83 37.80
C PHE A 130 20.37 -18.99 37.75
N THR A 131 19.29 -18.85 38.52
CA THR A 131 18.16 -19.80 38.53
C THR A 131 16.94 -19.11 37.91
N SER A 132 16.28 -19.80 37.01
CA SER A 132 15.09 -19.29 36.29
C SER A 132 13.92 -20.26 36.39
N GLN A 133 12.70 -19.76 36.38
CA GLN A 133 11.46 -20.53 36.23
C GLN A 133 11.02 -20.69 34.77
N GLY A 134 11.88 -20.36 33.79
CA GLY A 134 11.57 -20.55 32.39
C GLY A 134 10.58 -19.50 31.82
N GLY A 135 10.77 -18.24 32.14
CA GLY A 135 9.97 -17.16 31.60
C GLY A 135 10.34 -16.80 30.16
N VAL A 136 9.54 -15.92 29.57
CA VAL A 136 9.84 -15.31 28.26
C VAL A 136 10.48 -13.95 28.46
N HIS A 137 11.60 -13.73 27.78
CA HIS A 137 12.33 -12.47 27.80
C HIS A 137 12.57 -11.99 26.38
N PHE A 138 12.63 -10.68 26.18
CA PHE A 138 12.90 -10.11 24.85
C PHE A 138 13.89 -8.94 24.92
N ALA A 139 14.58 -8.69 23.81
CA ALA A 139 15.40 -7.52 23.60
C ALA A 139 15.42 -7.10 22.11
N ASP A 140 15.15 -5.84 21.84
CA ASP A 140 15.26 -5.19 20.53
C ASP A 140 16.71 -4.80 20.20
N TRP A 141 17.53 -4.55 21.25
CA TRP A 141 18.96 -4.35 21.18
C TRP A 141 19.65 -4.99 22.37
N ILE A 142 20.80 -5.63 22.15
CA ILE A 142 21.52 -6.30 23.23
C ILE A 142 23.03 -6.35 22.93
N GLU A 143 23.83 -6.08 23.96
CA GLU A 143 25.28 -6.20 23.94
C GLU A 143 25.75 -7.52 24.57
N GLN A 144 27.01 -7.89 24.31
CA GLN A 144 27.58 -9.17 24.75
C GLN A 144 27.44 -9.41 26.27
N GLU A 145 27.75 -8.41 27.11
CA GLU A 145 27.60 -8.55 28.56
C GLU A 145 26.15 -8.67 29.00
N GLN A 146 25.29 -7.94 28.35
CA GLN A 146 23.86 -7.98 28.65
C GLN A 146 23.23 -9.32 28.29
N LEU A 147 23.71 -9.95 27.21
CA LEU A 147 23.21 -11.26 26.77
C LEU A 147 23.82 -12.40 27.61
N PHE A 148 25.17 -12.45 27.68
CA PHE A 148 25.88 -13.61 28.26
C PHE A 148 26.35 -13.39 29.69
N GLY A 149 26.13 -12.24 30.29
CA GLY A 149 26.67 -11.90 31.58
C GLY A 149 28.18 -11.65 31.57
N CYS A 150 28.73 -11.34 32.71
CA CYS A 150 30.15 -11.11 32.86
C CYS A 150 30.69 -11.48 34.23
N VAL A 151 32.02 -11.66 34.31
CA VAL A 151 32.76 -11.90 35.55
C VAL A 151 33.51 -10.62 35.89
N ARG A 152 33.24 -10.07 37.05
CA ARG A 152 33.87 -8.82 37.54
C ARG A 152 34.67 -9.10 38.80
N VAL A 153 35.73 -8.33 39.00
CA VAL A 153 36.50 -8.33 40.25
C VAL A 153 36.40 -6.93 40.86
N HIS A 154 35.86 -6.88 42.06
CA HIS A 154 35.78 -5.61 42.80
C HIS A 154 36.40 -5.81 44.20
N LYS A 155 37.49 -5.08 44.51
CA LYS A 155 38.23 -5.18 45.79
C LYS A 155 38.55 -6.62 46.15
N ASP A 156 39.17 -7.36 45.23
CA ASP A 156 39.56 -8.78 45.33
C ASP A 156 38.38 -9.76 45.59
N ARG A 157 37.14 -9.34 45.33
CA ARG A 157 35.97 -10.19 45.36
C ARG A 157 35.47 -10.44 43.95
N ILE A 158 35.27 -11.71 43.63
CA ILE A 158 34.70 -12.16 42.38
C ILE A 158 33.18 -11.96 42.45
N GLN A 159 32.63 -11.35 41.40
CA GLN A 159 31.20 -11.16 41.23
C GLN A 159 30.80 -11.65 39.84
N LEU A 160 29.79 -12.52 39.80
CA LEU A 160 29.17 -12.98 38.58
C LEU A 160 27.89 -12.16 38.31
N GLU A 161 27.81 -11.52 37.16
CA GLU A 161 26.62 -10.77 36.73
C GLU A 161 25.84 -11.58 35.71
N PRO A 162 24.55 -11.90 35.93
CA PRO A 162 23.76 -12.64 34.99
C PRO A 162 23.37 -11.79 33.77
N GLY A 163 23.44 -12.39 32.57
CA GLY A 163 22.88 -11.83 31.36
C GLY A 163 21.44 -12.30 31.09
N LEU A 164 20.86 -11.84 29.98
CA LEU A 164 19.49 -12.15 29.60
C LEU A 164 19.28 -13.67 29.38
N ILE A 165 20.27 -14.35 28.82
CA ILE A 165 20.23 -15.79 28.58
C ILE A 165 20.06 -16.60 29.88
N HIS A 166 20.61 -16.14 31.01
CA HIS A 166 20.45 -16.78 32.31
C HIS A 166 19.00 -16.64 32.82
N ARG A 167 18.41 -15.48 32.62
CA ARG A 167 17.03 -15.20 33.03
C ARG A 167 16.00 -15.92 32.16
N ALA A 168 16.31 -16.12 30.87
CA ALA A 168 15.47 -16.85 29.92
C ALA A 168 15.65 -18.37 29.98
N ASN A 169 16.62 -18.89 30.77
CA ASN A 169 16.92 -20.28 30.82
C ASN A 169 15.71 -21.13 31.27
N GLY A 170 15.43 -22.21 30.58
CA GLY A 170 14.23 -23.04 30.77
C GLY A 170 12.99 -22.49 30.05
N GLY A 171 13.11 -21.34 29.38
CA GLY A 171 12.03 -20.65 28.71
C GLY A 171 12.34 -20.22 27.27
N THR A 172 11.91 -19.03 26.89
CA THR A 172 12.09 -18.51 25.54
C THR A 172 12.76 -17.12 25.55
N LEU A 173 13.70 -16.95 24.64
CA LEU A 173 14.36 -15.67 24.39
C LEU A 173 13.93 -15.15 23.01
N VAL A 174 13.37 -13.93 22.98
CA VAL A 174 12.93 -13.24 21.75
C VAL A 174 13.91 -12.11 21.45
N LEU A 175 14.58 -12.15 20.32
CA LEU A 175 15.59 -11.15 19.95
C LEU A 175 15.32 -10.54 18.56
N SER A 176 15.71 -9.27 18.41
CA SER A 176 15.84 -8.65 17.09
C SER A 176 17.00 -9.29 16.33
N LEU A 177 16.74 -9.68 15.10
CA LEU A 177 17.75 -10.27 14.23
C LEU A 177 18.82 -9.25 13.84
N ARG A 178 18.42 -7.98 13.66
CA ARG A 178 19.34 -6.86 13.38
C ARG A 178 20.40 -6.70 14.48
N ALA A 179 20.02 -6.88 15.74
CA ALA A 179 20.98 -6.81 16.87
C ALA A 179 22.04 -7.90 16.80
N LEU A 180 21.68 -9.12 16.33
CA LEU A 180 22.63 -10.22 16.14
C LEU A 180 23.49 -10.03 14.87
N LEU A 181 22.91 -9.56 13.77
CA LEU A 181 23.62 -9.31 12.52
C LEU A 181 24.68 -8.18 12.68
N ALA A 182 24.37 -7.18 13.51
CA ALA A 182 25.34 -6.12 13.86
C ALA A 182 26.57 -6.68 14.60
N GLN A 183 26.46 -7.84 15.26
CA GLN A 183 27.51 -8.48 16.03
C GLN A 183 27.49 -10.00 15.78
N PRO A 184 27.97 -10.49 14.61
CA PRO A 184 27.84 -11.90 14.22
C PRO A 184 28.41 -12.93 15.22
N LEU A 185 29.42 -12.53 16.01
CA LEU A 185 29.98 -13.39 17.07
C LEU A 185 28.99 -13.69 18.20
N LEU A 186 28.00 -12.79 18.45
CA LEU A 186 26.93 -13.08 19.41
C LEU A 186 26.07 -14.25 18.93
N TRP A 187 25.74 -14.27 17.63
CA TRP A 187 24.99 -15.38 17.03
C TRP A 187 25.73 -16.70 17.16
N LEU A 188 26.97 -16.75 16.73
CA LEU A 188 27.78 -17.98 16.77
C LEU A 188 27.91 -18.55 18.18
N ARG A 189 28.12 -17.67 19.16
CA ARG A 189 28.20 -18.06 20.57
C ARG A 189 26.85 -18.52 21.11
N LEU A 190 25.77 -17.85 20.79
CA LEU A 190 24.42 -18.19 21.19
C LEU A 190 24.01 -19.56 20.62
N LYS A 191 24.19 -19.77 19.32
CA LYS A 191 23.93 -21.03 18.61
C LYS A 191 24.69 -22.17 19.29
N ARG A 192 25.99 -22.02 19.45
CA ARG A 192 26.84 -23.03 20.11
C ARG A 192 26.37 -23.35 21.53
N SER A 193 26.00 -22.34 22.32
CA SER A 193 25.54 -22.57 23.70
C SER A 193 24.23 -23.37 23.76
N ILE A 194 23.30 -23.10 22.84
CA ILE A 194 22.03 -23.82 22.73
C ILE A 194 22.27 -25.28 22.26
N GLU A 195 23.10 -25.47 21.24
CA GLU A 195 23.44 -26.79 20.69
C GLU A 195 24.12 -27.69 21.73
N GLN A 196 25.03 -27.13 22.52
CA GLN A 196 25.76 -27.85 23.56
C GLN A 196 24.94 -28.08 24.83
N GLY A 197 23.87 -27.33 25.03
CA GLY A 197 23.03 -27.40 26.23
C GLY A 197 23.69 -26.81 27.49
N TYR A 198 24.72 -26.00 27.34
CA TYR A 198 25.36 -25.28 28.45
C TYR A 198 25.99 -23.96 27.99
N LEU A 199 26.08 -23.02 28.91
CA LEU A 199 26.68 -21.70 28.70
C LEU A 199 28.07 -21.66 29.38
N GLU A 200 29.10 -21.43 28.56
CA GLU A 200 30.46 -21.21 29.04
C GLU A 200 30.70 -19.72 29.36
N TRP A 201 31.42 -19.48 30.46
CA TRP A 201 31.90 -18.14 30.76
C TRP A 201 33.17 -17.86 29.97
N LEU A 202 33.11 -16.82 29.13
CA LEU A 202 34.22 -16.40 28.28
C LEU A 202 34.62 -14.97 28.61
N SER A 203 35.91 -14.67 28.54
CA SER A 203 36.40 -13.32 28.63
C SER A 203 35.97 -12.53 27.39
N GLN A 204 35.63 -11.26 27.55
CA GLN A 204 35.32 -10.37 26.46
C GLN A 204 36.55 -9.88 25.70
N ASP A 205 37.69 -9.80 26.40
CA ASP A 205 38.99 -9.50 25.84
C ASP A 205 39.85 -10.76 25.85
N GLU A 206 40.11 -11.32 24.68
CA GLU A 206 40.96 -12.51 24.53
C GLU A 206 42.37 -12.35 25.14
N ARG A 207 42.82 -11.09 25.28
CA ARG A 207 44.11 -10.74 25.90
C ARG A 207 44.06 -10.82 27.43
N ARG A 208 42.90 -10.88 28.01
CA ARG A 208 42.69 -10.95 29.47
C ARG A 208 41.88 -12.18 29.82
N PRO A 209 42.55 -13.24 30.33
CA PRO A 209 41.81 -14.43 30.77
C PRO A 209 40.85 -14.07 31.90
N LEU A 210 39.81 -14.92 32.10
CA LEU A 210 38.94 -14.78 33.24
C LEU A 210 39.77 -14.83 34.54
N PRO A 211 39.41 -14.01 35.55
CA PRO A 211 40.15 -13.97 36.80
C PRO A 211 40.02 -15.27 37.59
N VAL A 212 39.03 -16.10 37.27
CA VAL A 212 38.76 -17.39 37.91
C VAL A 212 38.13 -18.34 36.91
N SER A 213 38.29 -19.64 37.10
CA SER A 213 37.56 -20.67 36.35
C SER A 213 36.15 -20.77 36.90
N VAL A 214 35.16 -20.60 36.04
CA VAL A 214 33.73 -20.70 36.39
C VAL A 214 33.12 -21.90 35.68
N PRO A 215 32.47 -22.82 36.39
CA PRO A 215 31.80 -23.97 35.79
C PRO A 215 30.71 -23.52 34.80
N PRO A 216 30.53 -24.23 33.66
CA PRO A 216 29.48 -23.89 32.68
C PRO A 216 28.08 -24.09 33.29
N LEU A 217 27.10 -23.23 32.92
CA LEU A 217 25.74 -23.33 33.39
C LEU A 217 24.91 -24.22 32.45
N PRO A 218 24.15 -25.21 32.94
CA PRO A 218 23.18 -25.93 32.11
C PRO A 218 22.17 -24.99 31.47
N LEU A 219 21.96 -25.12 30.16
CA LEU A 219 21.09 -24.26 29.36
C LEU A 219 20.06 -25.10 28.62
N LYS A 220 18.79 -24.71 28.74
CA LYS A 220 17.69 -25.16 27.89
C LYS A 220 16.91 -23.92 27.46
N LEU A 221 16.95 -23.58 26.20
CA LEU A 221 16.42 -22.29 25.71
C LEU A 221 15.75 -22.46 24.37
N ASN A 222 14.51 -21.98 24.23
CA ASN A 222 13.89 -21.76 22.96
C ASN A 222 14.27 -20.36 22.46
N LEU A 223 14.58 -20.24 21.17
CA LEU A 223 14.99 -18.98 20.56
C LEU A 223 13.98 -18.53 19.51
N VAL A 224 13.54 -17.28 19.60
CA VAL A 224 12.72 -16.61 18.61
C VAL A 224 13.50 -15.43 18.08
N LEU A 225 13.75 -15.40 16.79
CA LEU A 225 14.41 -14.28 16.10
C LEU A 225 13.41 -13.56 15.23
N CYS A 226 13.25 -12.26 15.48
CA CYS A 226 12.35 -11.37 14.76
C CYS A 226 13.15 -10.55 13.75
N GLY A 227 12.72 -10.54 12.49
CA GLY A 227 13.38 -9.79 11.43
C GLY A 227 12.46 -9.36 10.31
N GLU A 228 12.80 -8.28 9.64
CA GLU A 228 12.18 -7.90 8.36
C GLU A 228 12.73 -8.79 7.24
N ARG A 229 12.14 -8.71 6.03
CA ARG A 229 12.52 -9.60 4.92
C ARG A 229 14.01 -9.52 4.58
N ASP A 230 14.57 -8.32 4.57
CA ASP A 230 15.98 -8.11 4.25
C ASP A 230 16.90 -8.69 5.32
N THR A 231 16.59 -8.46 6.61
CA THR A 231 17.38 -9.01 7.72
C THR A 231 17.25 -10.54 7.82
N LEU A 232 16.11 -11.11 7.43
CA LEU A 232 15.96 -12.58 7.31
C LEU A 232 16.77 -13.16 6.15
N ALA A 233 16.86 -12.42 5.01
CA ALA A 233 17.72 -12.81 3.90
C ALA A 233 19.20 -12.74 4.29
N ASP A 234 19.63 -11.66 4.96
CA ASP A 234 21.00 -11.53 5.48
C ASP A 234 21.34 -12.66 6.48
N PHE A 235 20.37 -13.07 7.30
CA PHE A 235 20.56 -14.20 8.22
C PHE A 235 20.71 -15.53 7.48
N GLN A 236 19.93 -15.74 6.42
CA GLN A 236 20.08 -16.92 5.56
C GLN A 236 21.48 -16.99 4.91
N GLU A 237 22.04 -15.84 4.53
CA GLU A 237 23.42 -15.77 4.01
C GLU A 237 24.46 -16.05 5.11
N LEU A 238 24.21 -15.57 6.34
CA LEU A 238 25.11 -15.77 7.47
C LEU A 238 25.15 -17.24 7.96
N ASP A 239 23.98 -17.88 8.06
CA ASP A 239 23.83 -19.26 8.58
C ASP A 239 22.67 -19.99 7.90
N ALA A 240 22.93 -20.47 6.68
CA ALA A 240 21.93 -21.18 5.88
C ALA A 240 21.39 -22.46 6.58
N GLU A 241 22.24 -23.17 7.34
CA GLU A 241 21.84 -24.38 8.06
C GLU A 241 20.83 -24.06 9.16
N ALA A 242 21.09 -23.06 9.99
CA ALA A 242 20.18 -22.63 11.03
C ALA A 242 18.86 -22.10 10.46
N HIS A 243 18.93 -21.37 9.35
CA HIS A 243 17.75 -20.87 8.64
C HIS A 243 16.87 -22.02 8.09
N GLU A 244 17.48 -23.04 7.49
CA GLU A 244 16.76 -24.19 6.93
C GLU A 244 16.09 -25.05 8.00
N MET A 245 16.72 -25.17 9.19
CA MET A 245 16.18 -25.96 10.31
C MET A 245 15.15 -25.20 11.15
N ALA A 246 15.04 -23.90 11.00
CA ALA A 246 14.14 -23.07 11.80
C ALA A 246 12.67 -23.29 11.44
N ILE A 247 11.80 -23.20 12.44
CA ILE A 247 10.37 -22.97 12.20
C ILE A 247 10.22 -21.54 11.68
N TYR A 248 9.34 -21.32 10.71
CA TYR A 248 9.08 -19.97 10.15
C TYR A 248 7.62 -19.58 10.31
N THR A 249 7.38 -18.31 10.66
CA THR A 249 6.06 -17.70 10.64
C THR A 249 6.16 -16.19 10.36
N GLU A 250 5.04 -15.55 10.04
CA GLU A 250 4.94 -14.10 9.91
C GLU A 250 4.00 -13.55 10.98
N PHE A 251 4.28 -12.35 11.47
CA PHE A 251 3.30 -11.54 12.19
C PHE A 251 2.30 -11.01 11.17
N GLU A 252 1.03 -11.32 11.35
CA GLU A 252 -0.04 -10.92 10.44
C GLU A 252 -0.33 -9.43 10.62
N GLU A 253 -0.05 -8.64 9.58
CA GLU A 253 -0.18 -7.17 9.62
C GLU A 253 -1.61 -6.69 9.30
N ASN A 254 -2.43 -7.56 8.72
CA ASN A 254 -3.79 -7.28 8.31
C ASN A 254 -4.72 -8.44 8.68
N LEU A 255 -5.97 -8.11 9.01
CA LEU A 255 -7.05 -9.05 9.23
C LEU A 255 -8.06 -8.93 8.07
N GLN A 256 -8.33 -10.05 7.40
CA GLN A 256 -9.42 -10.13 6.44
C GLN A 256 -10.75 -10.20 7.23
N ILE A 257 -11.67 -9.31 6.91
CA ILE A 257 -12.98 -9.25 7.52
C ILE A 257 -13.96 -10.10 6.69
N VAL A 258 -14.45 -11.16 7.26
CA VAL A 258 -15.42 -12.07 6.64
C VAL A 258 -16.78 -11.95 7.33
N ASP A 259 -16.78 -11.74 8.65
CA ASP A 259 -17.99 -11.64 9.46
C ASP A 259 -17.84 -10.66 10.64
N GLU A 260 -18.90 -10.57 11.46
CA GLU A 260 -18.93 -9.70 12.63
C GLU A 260 -17.93 -10.12 13.72
N ASP A 261 -17.56 -11.40 13.81
CA ASP A 261 -16.63 -11.90 14.82
C ASP A 261 -15.20 -11.42 14.52
N ASP A 262 -14.83 -11.27 13.23
CA ASP A 262 -13.56 -10.68 12.83
C ASP A 262 -13.48 -9.20 13.24
N VAL A 263 -14.57 -8.45 13.05
CA VAL A 263 -14.63 -7.04 13.49
C VAL A 263 -14.52 -6.94 15.01
N LEU A 264 -15.22 -7.82 15.76
CA LEU A 264 -15.11 -7.87 17.21
C LEU A 264 -13.67 -8.18 17.64
N ALA A 265 -13.03 -9.15 17.02
CA ALA A 265 -11.64 -9.50 17.31
C ALA A 265 -10.68 -8.34 17.04
N TRP A 266 -10.87 -7.61 15.94
CA TRP A 266 -10.07 -6.41 15.62
C TRP A 266 -10.27 -5.27 16.63
N CYS A 267 -11.51 -5.02 17.04
CA CYS A 267 -11.81 -4.03 18.07
C CYS A 267 -11.17 -4.41 19.42
N ARG A 268 -11.27 -5.68 19.83
CA ARG A 268 -10.67 -6.20 21.07
C ARG A 268 -9.14 -6.15 21.01
N TRP A 269 -8.52 -6.50 19.88
CA TRP A 269 -7.10 -6.32 19.64
C TRP A 269 -6.65 -4.87 19.88
N THR A 270 -7.44 -3.91 19.37
CA THR A 270 -7.17 -2.48 19.56
C THR A 270 -7.32 -2.06 21.02
N VAL A 271 -8.32 -2.58 21.75
CA VAL A 271 -8.51 -2.36 23.19
C VAL A 271 -7.34 -2.94 24.00
N ASP A 272 -6.88 -4.16 23.65
CA ASP A 272 -5.74 -4.79 24.31
C ASP A 272 -4.45 -3.97 24.14
N LEU A 273 -4.24 -3.40 22.95
CA LEU A 273 -3.13 -2.49 22.69
C LEU A 273 -3.24 -1.18 23.47
N ALA A 274 -4.45 -0.62 23.57
CA ALA A 274 -4.71 0.58 24.39
C ALA A 274 -4.37 0.32 25.86
N ALA A 275 -4.84 -0.80 26.40
CA ALA A 275 -4.57 -1.21 27.79
C ALA A 275 -3.07 -1.41 28.06
N GLN A 276 -2.33 -2.04 27.13
CA GLN A 276 -0.88 -2.19 27.24
C GLN A 276 -0.12 -0.86 27.20
N ALA A 277 -0.69 0.15 26.55
CA ALA A 277 -0.12 1.49 26.46
C ALA A 277 -0.62 2.47 27.55
N ASP A 278 -1.40 1.97 28.51
CA ASP A 278 -2.05 2.77 29.58
C ASP A 278 -2.97 3.87 29.02
N ILE A 279 -3.68 3.54 27.95
CA ILE A 279 -4.68 4.41 27.29
C ILE A 279 -6.08 3.87 27.60
N ALA A 280 -7.04 4.76 27.81
CA ALA A 280 -8.44 4.39 28.04
C ALA A 280 -9.02 3.65 26.81
N ALA A 281 -10.01 2.77 27.05
CA ALA A 281 -10.71 2.11 25.97
C ALA A 281 -11.54 3.13 25.15
N PRO A 282 -11.62 2.93 23.81
CA PRO A 282 -12.46 3.78 22.94
C PRO A 282 -13.95 3.65 23.21
N ASP A 283 -14.68 4.74 22.99
CA ASP A 283 -16.15 4.77 23.00
C ASP A 283 -16.74 4.10 21.74
N GLU A 284 -18.04 3.78 21.73
CA GLU A 284 -18.69 3.09 20.61
C GLU A 284 -18.62 3.85 19.28
N ASP A 285 -18.72 5.17 19.32
CA ASP A 285 -18.70 6.03 18.13
C ASP A 285 -17.28 6.24 17.52
N PHE A 286 -16.24 5.85 18.23
CA PHE A 286 -14.86 5.87 17.75
C PHE A 286 -14.63 4.88 16.60
N TRP A 287 -15.26 3.70 16.68
CA TRP A 287 -14.99 2.57 15.78
C TRP A 287 -15.30 2.84 14.30
N PRO A 288 -16.45 3.46 13.94
CA PRO A 288 -16.74 3.81 12.56
C PRO A 288 -15.66 4.71 11.93
N GLU A 289 -15.14 5.68 12.66
CA GLU A 289 -14.10 6.57 12.16
C GLU A 289 -12.73 5.85 12.06
N LEU A 290 -12.39 5.00 13.03
CA LEU A 290 -11.17 4.20 12.98
C LEU A 290 -11.19 3.20 11.82
N ILE A 291 -12.34 2.60 11.51
CA ILE A 291 -12.51 1.70 10.35
C ILE A 291 -12.21 2.44 9.05
N LYS A 292 -12.73 3.65 8.86
CA LYS A 292 -12.45 4.47 7.66
C LYS A 292 -10.95 4.71 7.48
N GLU A 293 -10.25 5.09 8.54
CA GLU A 293 -8.80 5.28 8.52
C GLU A 293 -8.05 3.95 8.34
N GLY A 294 -8.55 2.86 8.93
CA GLY A 294 -8.00 1.51 8.75
C GLY A 294 -8.07 1.05 7.30
N VAL A 295 -9.20 1.28 6.64
CA VAL A 295 -9.39 0.99 5.21
C VAL A 295 -8.48 1.86 4.33
N ARG A 296 -8.30 3.13 4.66
CA ARG A 296 -7.29 3.96 3.95
C ARG A 296 -5.88 3.42 4.09
N TYR A 297 -5.53 2.93 5.26
CA TYR A 297 -4.21 2.38 5.53
C TYR A 297 -3.98 1.02 4.84
N SER A 298 -4.95 0.11 4.91
CA SER A 298 -4.88 -1.21 4.27
C SER A 298 -5.10 -1.16 2.75
N GLY A 299 -5.83 -0.15 2.27
CA GLY A 299 -6.24 -0.02 0.88
C GLY A 299 -7.38 -0.97 0.47
N ASP A 300 -8.15 -1.52 1.42
CA ASP A 300 -9.24 -2.47 1.14
C ASP A 300 -10.31 -2.43 2.23
N GLN A 301 -11.59 -2.30 1.82
CA GLN A 301 -12.74 -2.22 2.74
C GLN A 301 -12.98 -3.50 3.55
N GLU A 302 -12.50 -4.64 3.06
CA GLU A 302 -12.61 -5.95 3.74
C GLU A 302 -11.33 -6.33 4.50
N THR A 303 -10.39 -5.40 4.68
CA THR A 303 -9.11 -5.69 5.32
C THR A 303 -8.75 -4.60 6.33
N TYR A 304 -8.63 -4.98 7.61
CA TYR A 304 -8.31 -4.04 8.68
C TYR A 304 -6.86 -4.23 9.19
N PRO A 305 -6.14 -3.14 9.50
CA PRO A 305 -4.74 -3.23 9.91
C PRO A 305 -4.59 -3.77 11.33
N LEU A 306 -3.67 -4.71 11.51
CA LEU A 306 -3.25 -5.23 12.81
C LEU A 306 -1.96 -4.58 13.32
N CYS A 307 -1.33 -3.73 12.52
CA CYS A 307 -0.07 -3.05 12.83
C CYS A 307 -0.14 -2.29 14.17
N PRO A 308 0.58 -2.73 15.22
CA PRO A 308 0.50 -2.11 16.54
C PRO A 308 0.92 -0.63 16.53
N ARG A 309 1.94 -0.27 15.75
CA ARG A 309 2.41 1.12 15.65
C ARG A 309 1.36 2.04 15.05
N TRP A 310 0.68 1.57 14.01
CA TRP A 310 -0.38 2.35 13.37
C TRP A 310 -1.55 2.54 14.34
N LEU A 311 -2.04 1.45 14.96
CA LEU A 311 -3.14 1.51 15.93
C LEU A 311 -2.80 2.40 17.13
N LEU A 312 -1.63 2.19 17.75
CA LEU A 312 -1.18 2.99 18.90
C LEU A 312 -1.00 4.47 18.53
N ARG A 313 -0.61 4.78 17.29
CA ARG A 313 -0.55 6.18 16.84
C ARG A 313 -1.95 6.80 16.83
N GLN A 314 -2.97 6.11 16.29
CA GLN A 314 -4.34 6.62 16.30
C GLN A 314 -4.82 6.87 17.73
N LEU A 315 -4.67 5.89 18.60
CA LEU A 315 -5.09 5.98 20.01
C LEU A 315 -4.38 7.12 20.77
N ARG A 316 -3.05 7.23 20.64
CA ARG A 316 -2.25 8.26 21.32
C ARG A 316 -2.58 9.67 20.84
N GLU A 317 -2.70 9.88 19.52
CA GLU A 317 -3.02 11.20 18.98
C GLU A 317 -4.46 11.60 19.36
N THR A 318 -5.42 10.65 19.35
CA THR A 318 -6.78 10.90 19.82
C THR A 318 -6.82 11.28 21.30
N ALA A 319 -6.07 10.58 22.15
CA ALA A 319 -5.99 10.88 23.59
C ALA A 319 -5.41 12.27 23.91
N LEU A 320 -4.75 12.92 22.95
CA LEU A 320 -4.29 14.31 23.11
C LEU A 320 -5.38 15.34 22.79
N MET A 321 -6.46 14.95 22.13
CA MET A 321 -7.53 15.86 21.68
C MET A 321 -8.72 15.92 22.64
N GLY A 322 -8.94 14.85 23.44
CA GLY A 322 -10.07 14.78 24.35
C GLY A 322 -9.82 13.92 25.58
N GLU A 323 -10.71 14.00 26.56
CA GLU A 323 -10.67 13.15 27.76
C GLU A 323 -11.11 11.71 27.48
N THR A 324 -11.91 11.50 26.41
CA THR A 324 -12.38 10.20 25.95
C THR A 324 -11.99 9.96 24.48
N LEU A 325 -11.81 8.70 24.12
CA LEU A 325 -11.51 8.31 22.74
C LEU A 325 -12.84 8.11 22.00
N ASN A 326 -13.37 9.18 21.44
CA ASN A 326 -14.61 9.20 20.67
C ASN A 326 -14.38 9.65 19.22
N ALA A 327 -15.44 9.65 18.41
CA ALA A 327 -15.39 10.03 17.01
C ALA A 327 -14.89 11.46 16.77
N GLU A 328 -15.30 12.41 17.61
CA GLU A 328 -14.90 13.83 17.50
C GLU A 328 -13.40 13.98 17.74
N ALA A 329 -12.90 13.43 18.85
CA ALA A 329 -11.48 13.49 19.21
C ALA A 329 -10.58 12.81 18.15
N LEU A 330 -11.05 11.70 17.53
CA LEU A 330 -10.30 11.07 16.45
C LEU A 330 -10.26 11.96 15.20
N ARG A 331 -11.39 12.54 14.79
CA ARG A 331 -11.42 13.48 13.66
C ARG A 331 -10.52 14.69 13.89
N ASP A 332 -10.55 15.29 15.08
CA ASP A 332 -9.68 16.41 15.42
C ASP A 332 -8.20 16.02 15.35
N ALA A 333 -7.84 14.81 15.80
CA ALA A 333 -6.48 14.28 15.71
C ALA A 333 -6.03 14.12 14.24
N LEU A 334 -6.91 13.57 13.40
CA LEU A 334 -6.65 13.38 11.97
C LEU A 334 -6.53 14.71 11.22
N GLU A 335 -7.39 15.68 11.51
CA GLU A 335 -7.33 17.03 10.93
C GLU A 335 -6.05 17.76 11.35
N ALA A 336 -5.69 17.72 12.64
CA ALA A 336 -4.46 18.32 13.15
C ALA A 336 -3.21 17.69 12.52
N ARG A 337 -3.24 16.35 12.29
CA ARG A 337 -2.18 15.64 11.59
C ARG A 337 -2.11 16.07 10.13
N LEU A 338 -3.24 16.07 9.43
CA LEU A 338 -3.32 16.50 8.04
C LEU A 338 -2.77 17.91 7.86
N TRP A 339 -3.18 18.84 8.72
CA TRP A 339 -2.69 20.23 8.66
C TRP A 339 -1.15 20.32 8.79
N ARG A 340 -0.53 19.54 9.69
CA ARG A 340 0.93 19.51 9.84
C ARG A 340 1.65 18.92 8.64
N GLU A 341 1.05 17.90 8.02
CA GLU A 341 1.64 17.12 6.93
C GLU A 341 1.33 17.67 5.52
N ASN A 342 0.41 18.64 5.38
CA ASN A 342 -0.14 19.06 4.09
C ASN A 342 0.61 20.23 3.42
N TYR A 343 1.65 20.77 4.05
CA TYR A 343 2.32 21.99 3.56
C TYR A 343 2.81 21.89 2.11
N LEU A 344 3.45 20.79 1.74
CA LEU A 344 3.94 20.60 0.35
C LEU A 344 2.79 20.47 -0.63
N ASN A 345 1.76 19.70 -0.28
CA ASN A 345 0.56 19.55 -1.12
C ASN A 345 -0.14 20.89 -1.36
N GLU A 346 -0.28 21.73 -0.33
CA GLU A 346 -0.83 23.07 -0.48
C GLU A 346 -0.02 23.92 -1.48
N ARG A 347 1.31 23.85 -1.41
CA ARG A 347 2.16 24.60 -2.36
C ARG A 347 2.00 24.10 -3.80
N MET A 348 1.95 22.77 -4.02
CA MET A 348 1.70 22.21 -5.35
C MET A 348 0.31 22.59 -5.88
N ARG A 349 -0.70 22.52 -5.04
CA ARG A 349 -2.06 22.95 -5.39
C ARG A 349 -2.12 24.45 -5.74
N ASP A 350 -1.40 25.30 -5.02
CA ASP A 350 -1.30 26.72 -5.34
C ASP A 350 -0.72 26.97 -6.74
N GLU A 351 0.27 26.18 -7.20
CA GLU A 351 0.82 26.28 -8.56
C GLU A 351 -0.26 26.05 -9.63
N ILE A 352 -1.16 25.08 -9.40
CA ILE A 352 -2.29 24.82 -10.31
C ILE A 352 -3.33 25.95 -10.25
N LEU A 353 -3.68 26.42 -9.04
CA LEU A 353 -4.67 27.48 -8.85
C LEU A 353 -4.19 28.83 -9.40
N LEU A 354 -2.90 29.12 -9.28
CA LEU A 354 -2.24 30.31 -9.85
C LEU A 354 -1.93 30.15 -11.34
N ARG A 355 -2.32 29.02 -11.97
CA ARG A 355 -2.09 28.70 -13.38
C ARG A 355 -0.60 28.70 -13.78
N GLN A 356 0.28 28.37 -12.84
CA GLN A 356 1.68 28.06 -13.15
C GLN A 356 1.78 26.64 -13.74
N ILE A 357 0.98 25.71 -13.23
CA ILE A 357 0.70 24.41 -13.83
C ILE A 357 -0.71 24.46 -14.42
N LEU A 358 -0.84 24.07 -15.68
CA LEU A 358 -2.09 24.17 -16.42
C LEU A 358 -2.87 22.85 -16.32
N VAL A 359 -3.89 22.83 -15.48
CA VAL A 359 -4.92 21.79 -15.40
C VAL A 359 -6.26 22.47 -15.60
N GLU A 360 -7.04 22.05 -16.59
CA GLU A 360 -8.37 22.61 -16.85
C GLU A 360 -9.43 21.74 -16.16
N THR A 361 -10.42 22.40 -15.56
CA THR A 361 -11.55 21.76 -14.85
C THR A 361 -12.88 22.08 -15.46
N GLU A 362 -12.88 22.73 -16.64
CA GLU A 362 -14.05 23.11 -17.42
C GLU A 362 -13.72 23.13 -18.93
N GLY A 363 -14.76 23.04 -19.76
CA GLY A 363 -14.63 23.10 -21.22
C GLY A 363 -14.33 21.75 -21.85
N GLU A 364 -14.03 21.79 -23.15
CA GLU A 364 -13.77 20.60 -23.97
C GLU A 364 -12.57 20.88 -24.89
N VAL A 365 -11.64 19.91 -25.00
CA VAL A 365 -10.42 20.05 -25.81
C VAL A 365 -10.12 18.75 -26.53
N VAL A 366 -9.74 18.82 -27.81
CA VAL A 366 -9.31 17.67 -28.61
C VAL A 366 -7.90 17.26 -28.20
N GLY A 367 -7.69 15.96 -27.94
CA GLY A 367 -6.38 15.40 -27.62
C GLY A 367 -5.83 15.82 -26.27
N GLN A 368 -6.64 16.34 -25.36
CA GLN A 368 -6.23 16.71 -24.00
C GLN A 368 -7.15 16.08 -22.97
N ILE A 369 -6.56 15.56 -21.86
CA ILE A 369 -7.27 14.93 -20.75
C ILE A 369 -6.56 15.21 -19.43
N ASN A 370 -7.31 15.17 -18.34
CA ASN A 370 -6.76 15.16 -16.99
C ASN A 370 -6.45 13.72 -16.56
N GLY A 371 -5.16 13.40 -16.43
CA GLY A 371 -4.67 12.20 -15.77
C GLY A 371 -4.48 12.44 -14.28
N LEU A 372 -4.31 11.35 -13.52
CA LEU A 372 -4.10 11.39 -12.06
C LEU A 372 -2.86 10.60 -11.69
N SER A 373 -1.93 11.25 -11.01
CA SER A 373 -0.74 10.64 -10.43
C SER A 373 -0.77 10.68 -8.90
N VAL A 374 0.12 9.94 -8.27
CA VAL A 374 0.41 10.02 -6.84
C VAL A 374 1.83 10.49 -6.68
N VAL A 375 2.03 11.48 -5.83
CA VAL A 375 3.35 12.02 -5.51
C VAL A 375 3.75 11.59 -4.10
N GLU A 376 4.91 10.96 -4.01
CA GLU A 376 5.56 10.56 -2.77
C GLU A 376 6.93 11.23 -2.69
N TYR A 377 7.20 11.94 -1.59
CA TYR A 377 8.53 12.50 -1.35
C TYR A 377 9.28 11.64 -0.34
N PRO A 378 10.52 11.25 -0.62
CA PRO A 378 11.35 10.49 0.31
C PRO A 378 11.43 11.18 1.68
N GLY A 379 11.07 10.45 2.75
CA GLY A 379 11.03 10.97 4.12
C GLY A 379 9.77 11.75 4.49
N HIS A 380 8.84 11.97 3.57
CA HIS A 380 7.53 12.52 3.90
C HIS A 380 6.54 11.39 4.24
N PRO A 381 5.73 11.53 5.32
CA PRO A 381 4.88 10.44 5.81
C PRO A 381 3.63 10.18 4.97
N ARG A 382 3.29 11.06 4.04
CA ARG A 382 2.03 11.05 3.28
C ARG A 382 2.28 11.19 1.79
N ALA A 383 1.55 10.39 1.01
CA ALA A 383 1.36 10.59 -0.42
C ALA A 383 0.13 11.48 -0.68
N TRP A 384 0.07 12.13 -1.83
CA TRP A 384 -1.10 12.88 -2.28
C TRP A 384 -1.28 12.78 -3.79
N GLY A 385 -2.52 13.03 -4.23
CA GLY A 385 -2.87 13.00 -5.64
C GLY A 385 -2.53 14.30 -6.33
N ASP A 386 -1.94 14.19 -7.50
CA ASP A 386 -1.59 15.32 -8.37
C ASP A 386 -2.27 15.15 -9.74
N PRO A 387 -3.26 15.99 -10.08
CA PRO A 387 -3.82 15.98 -11.41
C PRO A 387 -2.83 16.53 -12.43
N CYS A 388 -2.61 15.79 -13.49
CA CYS A 388 -1.68 16.13 -14.57
C CYS A 388 -2.42 16.26 -15.90
N ARG A 389 -1.94 17.16 -16.75
CA ARG A 389 -2.46 17.33 -18.10
C ARG A 389 -1.71 16.43 -19.08
N ILE A 390 -2.45 15.51 -19.71
CA ILE A 390 -1.93 14.64 -20.76
C ILE A 390 -2.44 15.15 -22.09
N THR A 391 -1.55 15.27 -23.07
CA THR A 391 -1.90 15.71 -24.42
C THR A 391 -1.44 14.71 -25.48
N CYS A 392 -2.22 14.59 -26.53
CA CYS A 392 -1.89 13.81 -27.71
C CYS A 392 -2.06 14.66 -28.96
N VAL A 393 -1.04 14.68 -29.82
CA VAL A 393 -1.07 15.30 -31.14
C VAL A 393 -0.86 14.24 -32.20
N VAL A 394 -1.75 14.21 -33.19
CA VAL A 394 -1.69 13.29 -34.34
C VAL A 394 -1.40 14.08 -35.61
N HIS A 395 -0.48 13.58 -36.44
CA HIS A 395 -0.14 14.16 -37.72
C HIS A 395 0.13 13.05 -38.77
N PRO A 396 0.05 13.36 -40.09
CA PRO A 396 0.42 12.40 -41.13
C PRO A 396 1.83 11.86 -40.88
N GLY A 397 2.00 10.53 -40.95
CA GLY A 397 3.26 9.86 -40.61
C GLY A 397 3.26 8.40 -41.06
N ASP A 398 4.16 7.62 -40.50
CA ASP A 398 4.46 6.24 -40.86
C ASP A 398 4.08 5.22 -39.77
N GLY A 399 3.22 5.61 -38.86
CA GLY A 399 2.74 4.73 -37.77
C GLY A 399 3.57 4.80 -36.48
N GLU A 400 4.47 5.79 -36.34
CA GLU A 400 5.26 5.95 -35.12
C GLU A 400 4.42 6.56 -34.00
N PHE A 401 4.37 5.87 -32.87
CA PHE A 401 3.86 6.42 -31.60
C PHE A 401 5.04 6.90 -30.77
N THR A 402 5.09 8.20 -30.54
CA THR A 402 6.15 8.82 -29.73
C THR A 402 5.63 9.07 -28.33
N ASP A 403 6.15 8.34 -27.37
CA ASP A 403 6.08 8.65 -25.95
C ASP A 403 7.24 9.61 -25.63
N VAL A 404 6.91 10.85 -25.27
CA VAL A 404 7.90 11.91 -25.04
C VAL A 404 8.65 11.67 -23.73
N GLU A 405 7.98 11.20 -22.69
CA GLU A 405 8.59 10.87 -21.39
C GLU A 405 9.69 9.82 -21.55
N ARG A 406 9.43 8.78 -22.34
CA ARG A 406 10.43 7.76 -22.63
C ARG A 406 11.60 8.29 -23.46
N LYS A 407 11.31 9.11 -24.48
CA LYS A 407 12.38 9.73 -25.30
C LYS A 407 13.23 10.72 -24.52
N ALA A 408 12.64 11.37 -23.50
CA ALA A 408 13.32 12.28 -22.59
C ALA A 408 13.99 11.60 -21.38
N GLU A 409 13.94 10.24 -21.31
CA GLU A 409 14.44 9.44 -20.18
C GLU A 409 13.75 9.77 -18.83
N LEU A 410 12.51 10.26 -18.89
CA LEU A 410 11.65 10.53 -17.75
C LEU A 410 10.61 9.42 -17.53
N GLY A 411 10.36 8.56 -18.53
CA GLY A 411 9.43 7.43 -18.44
C GLY A 411 10.11 6.16 -17.93
N GLY A 412 9.60 5.61 -16.83
CA GLY A 412 10.03 4.33 -16.28
C GLY A 412 9.64 3.13 -17.14
N ASN A 413 10.12 1.94 -16.79
CA ASN A 413 9.88 0.71 -17.57
C ASN A 413 8.40 0.26 -17.51
N ILE A 414 7.71 0.52 -16.40
CA ILE A 414 6.30 0.15 -16.22
C ILE A 414 5.43 1.05 -17.08
N HIS A 415 5.69 2.36 -17.08
CA HIS A 415 5.04 3.33 -17.96
C HIS A 415 5.21 2.95 -19.45
N ALA A 416 6.44 2.70 -19.89
CA ALA A 416 6.71 2.30 -21.27
C ALA A 416 5.96 1.00 -21.67
N LYS A 417 5.84 0.03 -20.77
CA LYS A 417 5.05 -1.19 -20.98
C LYS A 417 3.56 -0.86 -21.13
N GLY A 418 3.00 0.04 -20.31
CA GLY A 418 1.61 0.49 -20.39
C GLY A 418 1.29 1.10 -21.75
N ILE A 419 2.14 2.00 -22.24
CA ILE A 419 2.02 2.61 -23.58
C ILE A 419 2.01 1.55 -24.70
N MET A 420 2.92 0.57 -24.66
CA MET A 420 2.97 -0.49 -25.65
C MET A 420 1.72 -1.38 -25.66
N ILE A 421 1.15 -1.66 -24.48
CA ILE A 421 -0.08 -2.45 -24.33
C ILE A 421 -1.27 -1.67 -24.90
N MET A 422 -1.42 -0.40 -24.52
CA MET A 422 -2.48 0.49 -24.99
C MET A 422 -2.45 0.65 -26.52
N GLN A 423 -1.27 0.83 -27.10
CA GLN A 423 -1.09 0.90 -28.55
C GLN A 423 -1.50 -0.42 -29.24
N ALA A 424 -1.12 -1.57 -28.68
CA ALA A 424 -1.49 -2.87 -29.24
C ALA A 424 -3.02 -3.07 -29.25
N TYR A 425 -3.70 -2.68 -28.16
CA TYR A 425 -5.16 -2.70 -28.09
C TYR A 425 -5.79 -1.83 -29.19
N LEU A 426 -5.39 -0.56 -29.28
CA LEU A 426 -5.97 0.36 -30.25
C LEU A 426 -5.75 -0.10 -31.70
N ILE A 427 -4.55 -0.60 -32.02
CA ILE A 427 -4.24 -1.11 -33.36
C ILE A 427 -5.12 -2.32 -33.70
N ALA A 428 -5.36 -3.22 -32.72
CA ALA A 428 -6.24 -4.36 -32.92
C ALA A 428 -7.69 -3.94 -33.19
N GLU A 429 -8.21 -2.97 -32.41
CA GLU A 429 -9.57 -2.46 -32.54
C GLU A 429 -9.81 -1.69 -33.86
N LEU A 430 -8.80 -1.03 -34.39
CA LEU A 430 -8.92 -0.29 -35.65
C LEU A 430 -9.10 -1.19 -36.87
N GLU A 431 -8.76 -2.50 -36.79
CA GLU A 431 -8.91 -3.51 -37.88
C GLU A 431 -8.46 -3.00 -39.26
N LEU A 432 -7.32 -2.33 -39.33
CA LEU A 432 -6.84 -1.71 -40.54
C LEU A 432 -6.11 -2.74 -41.44
N ASP A 433 -6.51 -2.81 -42.70
CA ASP A 433 -5.83 -3.64 -43.75
C ASP A 433 -4.47 -3.08 -44.18
N GLN A 434 -4.10 -1.86 -43.72
CA GLN A 434 -2.93 -1.13 -44.18
C GLN A 434 -2.12 -0.59 -42.99
N GLN A 435 -0.86 -0.22 -43.27
CA GLN A 435 0.00 0.45 -42.31
C GLN A 435 -0.63 1.78 -41.87
N LEU A 436 -0.47 2.13 -40.58
CA LEU A 436 -0.99 3.38 -40.00
C LEU A 436 -0.39 4.60 -40.75
N PRO A 437 -1.20 5.49 -41.34
CA PRO A 437 -0.73 6.64 -42.09
C PRO A 437 -0.51 7.88 -41.22
N PHE A 438 -0.47 7.72 -39.92
CA PHE A 438 -0.29 8.80 -38.95
C PHE A 438 0.79 8.46 -37.94
N SER A 439 1.39 9.49 -37.38
CA SER A 439 2.22 9.41 -36.17
C SER A 439 1.56 10.19 -35.06
N ALA A 440 1.70 9.71 -33.82
CA ALA A 440 1.14 10.32 -32.64
C ALA A 440 2.24 10.64 -31.62
N SER A 441 2.10 11.76 -30.93
CA SER A 441 2.96 12.16 -29.82
C SER A 441 2.13 12.35 -28.56
N LEU A 442 2.47 11.61 -27.52
CA LEU A 442 1.86 11.67 -26.18
C LEU A 442 2.82 12.35 -25.21
N VAL A 443 2.29 13.24 -24.36
CA VAL A 443 3.07 14.06 -23.43
C VAL A 443 2.31 14.26 -22.12
N PHE A 444 3.01 14.10 -21.00
CA PHE A 444 2.59 14.64 -19.70
C PHE A 444 3.09 16.08 -19.59
N GLU A 445 2.20 17.01 -19.84
CA GLU A 445 2.55 18.42 -19.88
C GLU A 445 3.02 18.93 -18.51
N GLN A 446 4.11 19.68 -18.53
CA GLN A 446 4.72 20.26 -17.31
C GLN A 446 5.12 19.24 -16.25
N SER A 447 5.32 17.96 -16.62
CA SER A 447 5.96 16.96 -15.76
C SER A 447 7.47 16.99 -15.98
N TYR A 448 8.24 17.19 -14.92
CA TYR A 448 9.72 17.27 -14.96
C TYR A 448 10.37 16.23 -14.07
N SER A 449 9.58 15.39 -13.40
CA SER A 449 10.02 14.25 -12.60
C SER A 449 9.81 12.96 -13.36
N GLU A 450 10.46 11.90 -12.90
CA GLU A 450 10.26 10.55 -13.44
C GLU A 450 8.79 10.13 -13.26
N VAL A 451 8.18 9.65 -14.35
CA VAL A 451 6.84 9.06 -14.38
C VAL A 451 7.02 7.55 -14.50
N ASP A 452 6.69 6.81 -13.45
CA ASP A 452 6.66 5.35 -13.51
C ASP A 452 5.28 4.81 -13.09
N GLY A 453 4.84 3.75 -13.75
CA GLY A 453 3.52 3.19 -13.58
C GLY A 453 2.69 3.23 -14.87
N ASP A 454 1.75 2.30 -14.99
CA ASP A 454 0.84 2.16 -16.13
C ASP A 454 -0.56 2.72 -15.86
N SER A 455 -0.76 3.35 -14.70
CA SER A 455 -2.06 3.82 -14.22
C SER A 455 -2.66 4.99 -15.01
N ALA A 456 -1.90 5.60 -15.92
CA ALA A 456 -2.36 6.65 -16.82
C ALA A 456 -2.73 6.13 -18.22
N SER A 457 -2.48 4.85 -18.54
CA SER A 457 -2.64 4.32 -19.89
C SER A 457 -4.08 4.40 -20.42
N LEU A 458 -5.09 4.38 -19.55
CA LEU A 458 -6.48 4.64 -19.93
C LEU A 458 -6.68 6.12 -20.35
N ALA A 459 -6.10 7.06 -19.63
CA ALA A 459 -6.19 8.48 -19.96
C ALA A 459 -5.45 8.78 -21.28
N GLU A 460 -4.27 8.21 -21.46
CA GLU A 460 -3.48 8.31 -22.69
C GLU A 460 -4.21 7.73 -23.89
N LEU A 461 -4.86 6.57 -23.72
CA LEU A 461 -5.71 5.96 -24.76
C LEU A 461 -6.87 6.89 -25.15
N CYS A 462 -7.57 7.48 -24.17
CA CYS A 462 -8.65 8.42 -24.43
C CYS A 462 -8.17 9.69 -25.16
N ALA A 463 -7.00 10.23 -24.78
CA ALA A 463 -6.40 11.37 -25.47
C ALA A 463 -6.03 11.03 -26.93
N LEU A 464 -5.49 9.84 -27.17
CA LEU A 464 -5.13 9.36 -28.49
C LEU A 464 -6.38 9.14 -29.37
N ILE A 465 -7.42 8.49 -28.83
CA ILE A 465 -8.72 8.30 -29.52
C ILE A 465 -9.33 9.66 -29.87
N SER A 466 -9.33 10.60 -28.95
CA SER A 466 -9.81 11.97 -29.17
C SER A 466 -9.08 12.67 -30.32
N ALA A 467 -7.75 12.62 -30.31
CA ALA A 467 -6.92 13.22 -31.35
C ALA A 467 -7.13 12.56 -32.72
N LEU A 468 -7.29 11.22 -32.76
CA LEU A 468 -7.59 10.47 -33.96
C LEU A 468 -9.00 10.76 -34.51
N ALA A 469 -9.99 10.83 -33.63
CA ALA A 469 -11.38 11.10 -34.01
C ALA A 469 -11.67 12.60 -34.23
N ASP A 470 -10.75 13.49 -33.86
CA ASP A 470 -10.98 14.95 -33.81
C ASP A 470 -12.23 15.34 -33.01
N THR A 471 -12.41 14.62 -31.91
CA THR A 471 -13.56 14.77 -31.02
C THR A 471 -13.07 15.25 -29.66
N PRO A 472 -13.58 16.39 -29.14
CA PRO A 472 -13.08 16.92 -27.89
C PRO A 472 -13.46 16.07 -26.68
N LEU A 473 -12.61 16.10 -25.65
CA LEU A 473 -12.81 15.49 -24.34
C LEU A 473 -13.25 16.54 -23.32
N ASN A 474 -14.21 16.15 -22.48
CA ASN A 474 -14.69 16.97 -21.38
C ASN A 474 -13.61 17.13 -20.31
N GLN A 475 -13.12 18.35 -20.10
CA GLN A 475 -12.06 18.68 -19.14
C GLN A 475 -12.56 18.71 -17.68
N GLN A 476 -13.85 18.54 -17.43
CA GLN A 476 -14.42 18.43 -16.10
C GLN A 476 -14.19 17.04 -15.47
N ILE A 477 -13.74 16.07 -16.26
CA ILE A 477 -13.56 14.69 -15.85
C ILE A 477 -12.07 14.33 -15.89
N ALA A 478 -11.56 13.80 -14.77
CA ALA A 478 -10.25 13.19 -14.73
C ALA A 478 -10.35 11.66 -14.86
N VAL A 479 -9.29 11.03 -15.35
CA VAL A 479 -9.29 9.60 -15.63
C VAL A 479 -8.05 8.93 -15.01
N THR A 480 -8.24 7.79 -14.37
CA THR A 480 -7.16 6.90 -13.96
C THR A 480 -7.56 5.44 -14.20
N GLY A 481 -6.61 4.64 -14.61
CA GLY A 481 -6.79 3.22 -14.90
C GLY A 481 -5.64 2.70 -15.76
N SER A 482 -5.31 1.41 -15.61
CA SER A 482 -4.42 0.70 -16.51
C SER A 482 -5.26 -0.12 -17.49
N VAL A 483 -4.85 -0.18 -18.75
CA VAL A 483 -5.57 -0.91 -19.81
C VAL A 483 -4.77 -2.14 -20.22
N ASP A 484 -5.44 -3.29 -20.37
CA ASP A 484 -4.83 -4.47 -20.94
C ASP A 484 -4.98 -4.53 -22.49
N GLN A 485 -4.43 -5.58 -23.13
CA GLN A 485 -4.49 -5.75 -24.60
C GLN A 485 -5.90 -6.03 -25.14
N PHE A 486 -6.88 -6.23 -24.28
CA PHE A 486 -8.28 -6.51 -24.60
C PHE A 486 -9.22 -5.34 -24.24
N GLY A 487 -8.65 -4.23 -23.76
CA GLY A 487 -9.43 -3.06 -23.35
C GLY A 487 -10.02 -3.15 -21.94
N ASN A 488 -9.71 -4.18 -21.16
CA ASN A 488 -10.16 -4.25 -19.77
C ASN A 488 -9.39 -3.25 -18.92
N VAL A 489 -10.10 -2.61 -17.99
CA VAL A 489 -9.52 -1.63 -17.08
C VAL A 489 -9.08 -2.31 -15.79
N GLN A 490 -7.79 -2.22 -15.50
CA GLN A 490 -7.12 -2.88 -14.39
C GLN A 490 -6.96 -1.93 -13.19
N PRO A 491 -6.82 -2.47 -11.95
CA PRO A 491 -6.71 -1.69 -10.74
C PRO A 491 -5.43 -0.85 -10.68
N VAL A 492 -5.53 0.28 -9.98
CA VAL A 492 -4.42 1.22 -9.76
C VAL A 492 -4.24 1.51 -8.28
N GLY A 493 -3.03 1.94 -7.89
CA GLY A 493 -2.72 2.37 -6.53
C GLY A 493 -3.05 3.84 -6.27
N GLY A 494 -3.14 4.20 -4.97
CA GLY A 494 -3.32 5.58 -4.50
C GLY A 494 -4.63 6.24 -4.93
N LEU A 495 -5.70 5.46 -5.03
CA LEU A 495 -6.95 5.93 -5.63
C LEU A 495 -7.64 7.01 -4.80
N ASN A 496 -7.63 6.88 -3.47
CA ASN A 496 -8.21 7.89 -2.60
C ASN A 496 -7.50 9.24 -2.78
N GLU A 497 -6.18 9.24 -2.79
CA GLU A 497 -5.34 10.40 -3.01
C GLU A 497 -5.59 11.04 -4.39
N LYS A 498 -5.66 10.23 -5.44
CA LYS A 498 -5.94 10.66 -6.81
C LYS A 498 -7.27 11.40 -6.94
N ILE A 499 -8.34 10.81 -6.38
CA ILE A 499 -9.69 11.41 -6.42
C ILE A 499 -9.72 12.71 -5.61
N GLU A 500 -9.18 12.68 -4.39
CA GLU A 500 -9.16 13.84 -3.49
C GLU A 500 -8.32 14.99 -4.07
N GLY A 501 -7.19 14.68 -4.71
CA GLY A 501 -6.35 15.71 -5.35
C GLY A 501 -7.07 16.46 -6.47
N PHE A 502 -7.79 15.77 -7.35
CA PHE A 502 -8.59 16.44 -8.39
C PHE A 502 -9.81 17.17 -7.83
N PHE A 503 -10.50 16.54 -6.86
CA PHE A 503 -11.62 17.15 -6.16
C PHE A 503 -11.23 18.49 -5.51
N ASP A 504 -10.09 18.56 -4.84
CA ASP A 504 -9.60 19.76 -4.16
C ASP A 504 -9.42 20.92 -5.13
N ILE A 505 -8.89 20.69 -6.32
CA ILE A 505 -8.75 21.72 -7.37
C ILE A 505 -10.12 22.18 -7.85
N CYS A 506 -11.02 21.23 -8.15
CA CYS A 506 -12.38 21.55 -8.59
C CYS A 506 -13.15 22.33 -7.52
N HIS A 507 -13.04 21.89 -6.25
CA HIS A 507 -13.71 22.53 -5.12
C HIS A 507 -13.27 23.96 -4.90
N GLN A 508 -11.97 24.27 -5.00
CA GLN A 508 -11.44 25.62 -4.86
C GLN A 508 -11.76 26.54 -6.04
N ARG A 509 -12.02 25.97 -7.21
CA ARG A 509 -12.49 26.71 -8.41
C ARG A 509 -14.00 26.82 -8.51
N GLU A 510 -14.74 26.39 -7.48
CA GLU A 510 -16.20 26.21 -7.44
C GLU A 510 -16.70 25.03 -8.30
N LEU A 511 -17.36 24.08 -7.62
CA LEU A 511 -17.89 22.89 -8.28
C LEU A 511 -19.01 23.24 -9.26
N THR A 512 -18.88 22.81 -10.51
CA THR A 512 -19.89 23.03 -11.58
C THR A 512 -21.09 22.09 -11.48
N GLY A 513 -20.98 20.98 -10.72
CA GLY A 513 -21.97 19.91 -10.67
C GLY A 513 -21.87 18.88 -11.80
N GLN A 514 -20.80 18.97 -12.64
CA GLN A 514 -20.52 18.01 -13.71
C GLN A 514 -19.11 17.42 -13.61
N GLN A 515 -18.35 17.88 -12.65
CA GLN A 515 -16.98 17.41 -12.43
C GLN A 515 -16.95 16.05 -11.76
N GLY A 516 -15.91 15.27 -12.08
CA GLY A 516 -15.76 13.95 -11.47
C GLY A 516 -14.54 13.20 -11.96
N VAL A 517 -14.49 11.91 -11.56
CA VAL A 517 -13.36 11.02 -11.87
C VAL A 517 -13.87 9.68 -12.39
N ILE A 518 -13.23 9.18 -13.44
CA ILE A 518 -13.41 7.82 -13.94
C ILE A 518 -12.34 6.94 -13.32
N ILE A 519 -12.76 5.82 -12.72
CA ILE A 519 -11.90 4.86 -12.01
C ILE A 519 -12.17 3.42 -12.48
N PRO A 520 -11.22 2.49 -12.26
CA PRO A 520 -11.50 1.07 -12.47
C PRO A 520 -12.56 0.53 -11.51
N ALA A 521 -13.52 -0.27 -12.01
CA ALA A 521 -14.58 -0.86 -11.18
C ALA A 521 -14.03 -1.78 -10.08
N CYS A 522 -12.96 -2.52 -10.37
CA CYS A 522 -12.28 -3.37 -9.40
C CYS A 522 -11.64 -2.60 -8.21
N ASN A 523 -11.45 -1.27 -8.34
CA ASN A 523 -10.93 -0.42 -7.28
C ASN A 523 -12.01 0.12 -6.31
N VAL A 524 -13.30 -0.12 -6.55
CA VAL A 524 -14.38 0.39 -5.67
C VAL A 524 -14.19 -0.08 -4.23
N ARG A 525 -13.76 -1.32 -4.03
CA ARG A 525 -13.44 -1.87 -2.71
C ARG A 525 -12.26 -1.19 -1.99
N HIS A 526 -11.47 -0.38 -2.68
CA HIS A 526 -10.32 0.35 -2.10
C HIS A 526 -10.70 1.76 -1.62
N LEU A 527 -11.95 2.18 -1.83
CA LEU A 527 -12.39 3.53 -1.51
C LEU A 527 -12.62 3.73 0.00
N SER A 528 -12.04 4.77 0.52
CA SER A 528 -12.34 5.38 1.82
C SER A 528 -12.06 6.87 1.73
N LEU A 529 -12.94 7.58 1.00
CA LEU A 529 -12.76 9.00 0.68
C LEU A 529 -13.07 9.89 1.87
N ASN A 530 -12.47 11.08 1.89
CA ASN A 530 -12.73 12.07 2.92
C ASN A 530 -14.19 12.57 2.87
N GLN A 531 -14.67 13.12 3.98
CA GLN A 531 -16.07 13.53 4.13
C GLN A 531 -16.48 14.65 3.16
N GLN A 532 -15.55 15.49 2.70
CA GLN A 532 -15.87 16.58 1.76
C GLN A 532 -16.23 16.03 0.39
N VAL A 533 -15.50 15.03 -0.12
CA VAL A 533 -15.82 14.34 -1.38
C VAL A 533 -17.15 13.61 -1.26
N VAL A 534 -17.34 12.83 -0.19
CA VAL A 534 -18.60 12.07 0.04
C VAL A 534 -19.80 13.01 0.06
N SER A 535 -19.74 14.13 0.80
CA SER A 535 -20.81 15.11 0.86
C SER A 535 -21.09 15.81 -0.47
N ALA A 536 -20.04 16.04 -1.28
CA ALA A 536 -20.21 16.62 -2.61
C ALA A 536 -20.87 15.64 -3.58
N VAL A 537 -20.55 14.35 -3.49
CA VAL A 537 -21.21 13.29 -4.30
C VAL A 537 -22.65 13.10 -3.86
N GLU A 538 -22.93 13.05 -2.57
CA GLU A 538 -24.31 12.99 -2.04
C GLU A 538 -25.17 14.16 -2.51
N ALA A 539 -24.58 15.36 -2.55
CA ALA A 539 -25.25 16.57 -3.05
C ALA A 539 -25.35 16.64 -4.60
N GLY A 540 -24.83 15.65 -5.32
CA GLY A 540 -24.82 15.65 -6.80
C GLY A 540 -23.93 16.72 -7.42
N ARG A 541 -22.91 17.21 -6.70
CA ARG A 541 -22.01 18.26 -7.17
C ARG A 541 -20.67 17.75 -7.71
N PHE A 542 -20.34 16.49 -7.39
CA PHE A 542 -19.17 15.78 -7.88
C PHE A 542 -19.56 14.34 -8.18
N HIS A 543 -18.88 13.68 -9.13
CA HIS A 543 -19.27 12.35 -9.60
C HIS A 543 -18.07 11.41 -9.65
N ILE A 544 -18.33 10.12 -9.43
CA ILE A 544 -17.32 9.07 -9.59
C ILE A 544 -17.97 7.98 -10.44
N TRP A 545 -17.30 7.62 -11.53
CA TRP A 545 -17.75 6.55 -12.43
C TRP A 545 -16.77 5.39 -12.38
N ALA A 546 -17.29 4.20 -12.13
CA ALA A 546 -16.53 2.97 -12.09
C ALA A 546 -16.78 2.18 -13.38
N ILE A 547 -15.70 1.86 -14.10
CA ILE A 547 -15.77 1.21 -15.41
C ILE A 547 -14.95 -0.08 -15.45
N ASP A 548 -15.41 -1.05 -16.24
CA ASP A 548 -14.73 -2.33 -16.46
C ASP A 548 -13.91 -2.33 -17.76
N THR A 549 -14.33 -1.54 -18.76
CA THR A 549 -13.69 -1.50 -20.08
C THR A 549 -13.39 -0.07 -20.54
N ALA A 550 -12.39 0.09 -21.39
CA ALA A 550 -11.94 1.40 -21.86
C ALA A 550 -13.00 2.14 -22.71
N ASP A 551 -13.85 1.41 -23.42
CA ASP A 551 -14.93 1.94 -24.25
C ASP A 551 -16.05 2.59 -23.42
N GLU A 552 -16.25 2.18 -22.17
CA GLU A 552 -17.20 2.81 -21.24
C GLU A 552 -16.79 4.24 -20.82
N ALA A 553 -15.48 4.58 -20.89
CA ALA A 553 -15.00 5.92 -20.61
C ALA A 553 -15.41 6.93 -21.69
N LEU A 554 -15.48 6.51 -22.95
CA LEU A 554 -15.63 7.39 -24.09
C LEU A 554 -16.97 8.13 -24.13
N PRO A 555 -18.13 7.52 -23.84
CA PRO A 555 -19.41 8.23 -23.76
C PRO A 555 -19.43 9.31 -22.65
N LEU A 556 -18.74 9.05 -21.53
CA LEU A 556 -18.62 10.00 -20.42
C LEU A 556 -17.80 11.23 -20.82
N LEU A 557 -16.73 11.02 -21.60
CA LEU A 557 -15.78 12.04 -22.00
C LEU A 557 -16.19 12.81 -23.26
N THR A 558 -16.83 12.14 -24.23
CA THR A 558 -17.11 12.70 -25.56
C THR A 558 -18.60 12.80 -25.92
N GLY A 559 -19.46 12.13 -25.15
CA GLY A 559 -20.86 11.93 -25.51
C GLY A 559 -21.10 10.94 -26.67
N LYS A 560 -20.04 10.26 -27.16
CA LYS A 560 -20.11 9.30 -28.28
C LYS A 560 -19.63 7.90 -27.84
N VAL A 561 -20.28 6.86 -28.34
CA VAL A 561 -19.86 5.46 -28.09
C VAL A 561 -18.65 5.08 -28.95
N TRP A 562 -17.86 4.11 -28.48
CA TRP A 562 -16.73 3.57 -29.22
C TRP A 562 -17.19 2.90 -30.53
N ASN A 563 -18.11 1.95 -30.44
CA ASN A 563 -18.67 1.20 -31.56
C ASN A 563 -20.18 0.99 -31.36
N THR A 564 -20.91 0.70 -32.44
CA THR A 564 -22.35 0.40 -32.41
C THR A 564 -22.57 -1.06 -32.76
N GLU A 565 -23.41 -1.78 -32.00
CA GLU A 565 -23.70 -3.22 -32.22
C GLU A 565 -24.16 -3.56 -33.65
N ASP A 566 -24.90 -2.65 -34.29
CA ASP A 566 -25.44 -2.85 -35.63
C ASP A 566 -24.51 -2.35 -36.77
N GLY A 567 -23.34 -1.75 -36.42
CA GLY A 567 -22.42 -1.15 -37.39
C GLY A 567 -23.02 0.03 -38.20
N GLU A 568 -24.26 0.45 -37.91
CA GLU A 568 -24.99 1.52 -38.57
C GLU A 568 -25.23 2.68 -37.58
N GLY A 569 -24.27 3.58 -37.42
CA GLY A 569 -24.39 4.74 -36.53
C GLY A 569 -23.15 5.58 -36.51
N GLU A 570 -23.25 6.79 -35.96
CA GLU A 570 -22.10 7.66 -35.72
C GLU A 570 -21.40 7.17 -34.43
N CYS A 571 -20.19 6.58 -34.56
CA CYS A 571 -19.36 6.10 -33.47
C CYS A 571 -17.90 6.56 -33.68
N LEU A 572 -17.10 6.53 -32.59
CA LEU A 572 -15.72 7.02 -32.65
C LEU A 572 -14.84 6.15 -33.57
N LEU A 573 -15.00 4.83 -33.52
CA LEU A 573 -14.24 3.89 -34.35
C LEU A 573 -14.42 4.20 -35.85
N ARG A 574 -15.64 4.37 -36.29
CA ARG A 574 -15.95 4.71 -37.69
C ARG A 574 -15.37 6.10 -38.07
N THR A 575 -15.51 7.08 -37.21
CA THR A 575 -14.93 8.41 -37.43
C THR A 575 -13.42 8.34 -37.63
N ILE A 576 -12.72 7.53 -36.83
CA ILE A 576 -11.28 7.32 -36.94
C ILE A 576 -10.94 6.59 -38.27
N GLN A 577 -11.64 5.51 -38.61
CA GLN A 577 -11.43 4.76 -39.84
C GLN A 577 -11.64 5.62 -41.10
N GLU A 578 -12.67 6.48 -41.10
CA GLU A 578 -12.92 7.45 -42.18
C GLU A 578 -11.79 8.48 -42.31
N ARG A 579 -11.29 9.02 -41.20
CA ARG A 579 -10.16 9.97 -41.21
C ARG A 579 -8.87 9.29 -41.67
N ILE A 580 -8.59 8.09 -41.24
CA ILE A 580 -7.43 7.30 -41.68
C ILE A 580 -7.54 7.05 -43.19
N SER A 581 -8.71 6.71 -43.70
CA SER A 581 -8.95 6.52 -45.15
C SER A 581 -8.72 7.80 -45.94
N GLN A 582 -9.08 8.95 -45.40
CA GLN A 582 -8.82 10.26 -46.02
C GLN A 582 -7.33 10.62 -46.04
N MET A 583 -6.57 10.29 -44.96
CA MET A 583 -5.13 10.51 -44.90
C MET A 583 -4.36 9.66 -45.91
N ASN A 584 -4.88 8.45 -46.23
CA ASN A 584 -4.31 7.52 -47.20
C ASN A 584 -4.65 7.89 -48.66
N GLN A 585 -5.59 8.82 -48.92
CA GLN A 585 -5.85 9.23 -50.29
C GLN A 585 -4.67 10.07 -50.79
N PRO A 586 -4.07 9.75 -51.94
CA PRO A 586 -3.01 10.57 -52.51
C PRO A 586 -3.56 11.96 -52.73
N GLU A 587 -2.86 12.97 -52.27
CA GLU A 587 -3.20 14.37 -52.63
C GLU A 587 -3.51 14.43 -54.13
N PRO A 588 -4.64 15.02 -54.55
CA PRO A 588 -4.90 15.17 -55.96
C PRO A 588 -3.74 15.95 -56.55
N THR A 589 -2.86 15.24 -57.27
CA THR A 589 -1.73 15.89 -57.95
C THR A 589 -2.32 17.11 -58.66
N PRO A 590 -1.81 18.35 -58.38
CA PRO A 590 -2.32 19.51 -59.05
C PRO A 590 -2.21 19.22 -60.53
N ARG A 591 -3.36 19.02 -61.18
CA ARG A 591 -3.41 18.76 -62.64
C ARG A 591 -2.50 19.76 -63.28
N ALA A 592 -1.38 19.24 -63.85
CA ALA A 592 -0.46 20.05 -64.59
C ALA A 592 -1.28 20.96 -65.51
N TRP A 593 -1.16 22.23 -65.31
CA TRP A 593 -1.89 23.27 -66.05
C TRP A 593 -1.70 22.96 -67.55
N PRO A 594 -2.73 22.49 -68.27
CA PRO A 594 -2.53 22.18 -69.67
C PRO A 594 -2.35 23.49 -70.37
N LEU A 595 -1.13 23.72 -70.88
CA LEU A 595 -0.82 24.40 -72.13
C LEU A 595 -1.82 25.51 -72.56
N ARG A 596 -2.15 26.46 -71.65
CA ARG A 596 -2.92 27.67 -72.02
C ARG A 596 -2.13 28.63 -72.88
N TRP A 597 -0.85 28.47 -73.08
CA TRP A 597 -0.02 29.31 -73.92
C TRP A 597 0.18 28.78 -75.34
N LEU A 598 -0.28 27.56 -75.70
CA LEU A 598 -0.30 27.07 -77.09
C LEU A 598 -1.44 27.68 -77.95
N ASN A 599 -2.46 28.31 -77.33
CA ASN A 599 -3.51 29.02 -78.10
C ASN A 599 -3.16 30.45 -78.49
N TRP A 600 -1.99 30.92 -78.14
CA TRP A 600 -1.57 32.31 -78.49
C TRP A 600 -0.89 32.36 -79.87
N PHE A 601 -0.61 31.23 -80.53
CA PHE A 601 0.02 31.23 -81.86
C PHE A 601 -0.93 30.94 -83.02
N ASN A 602 -2.25 30.90 -82.85
CA ASN A 602 -3.19 30.53 -83.91
C ASN A 602 -4.11 31.71 -84.34
N HIS A 603 -3.71 33.00 -84.08
CA HIS A 603 -4.33 34.14 -84.65
C HIS A 603 -3.25 35.06 -85.26
N ARG A 604 -2.84 34.67 -86.49
CA ARG A 604 -2.45 35.50 -87.57
C ARG A 604 -2.79 34.81 -88.88
#